data_858f5c1f5cc2f10dd9f823d362845028
#
_entry.id   858f5c1f5cc2f10dd9f823d362845028
#
_cell.length_a   1.000
_cell.length_b   1.000
_cell.length_c   1.000
_cell.angle_alpha   90.00
_cell.angle_beta   90.00
_cell.angle_gamma   90.00
#
_symmetry.space_group_name_H-M   'P 1'
#
loop_
_entity.id
_entity.type
_entity.pdbx_description
1 polymer ?
#
loop_
_entity_poly.entity_id
_entity_poly.type
_entity_poly.pdbx_seq_one_letter_code
_entity_poly.pdbx_strand_id
1 'polypeptide(L)'
;MYVVGREEIDALAKVITTNALFRYGVGSECDRFEARYAKYLGSKHFALAASGSNALAAAMIGLGLGPGDEVIIPAHTYMATATSVLAVGAIPVIVDIDETLTIDPEAVEAAIGPRTRAVVPVHMWGTACDMDAIMAIAQRLGLVVIEDACQGVGGGYEGRKFASIGHVGCFSFNYYKNMTCGEGGGVAANDDDIAERVRCAIDPCHFYWHGRSDAVKPFSANGARASELMGAMLNVQLDRIDGMVKTMRRERDDILERTKSLGNLGLKPARLNSAKYDCATHVLYEFPTPDAATSFSSLFPSVVAGKTGRHNYTEWDQVLMGAGAAHPDMNPYNMPANAECRRTYSKDMCARSLEILNRTVMVPTHPLHSERDIDDIVHNIGVAARVALGGMPLAEADLRSASPVDPQKFDLKVDA
;
A
#
# COMPACT_ATOMS: atom_id res chain seq x y z
N MET A 1 3.44 -13.56 1.28
CA MET A 1 4.92 -13.51 1.04
C MET A 1 5.22 -14.23 -0.26
N TYR A 2 6.09 -13.63 -1.07
CA TYR A 2 6.35 -14.16 -2.39
C TYR A 2 7.64 -15.02 -2.40
N VAL A 3 8.72 -14.65 -3.01
CA VAL A 3 9.89 -15.53 -3.09
C VAL A 3 11.04 -14.97 -2.25
N VAL A 4 11.48 -15.71 -1.24
CA VAL A 4 12.72 -15.47 -0.48
C VAL A 4 13.49 -16.78 -0.42
N GLY A 5 14.78 -16.80 -0.73
CA GLY A 5 15.52 -18.04 -0.82
C GLY A 5 17.05 -17.88 -0.75
N ARG A 6 17.74 -18.71 -1.51
CA ARG A 6 19.21 -18.78 -1.48
C ARG A 6 19.90 -17.48 -1.86
N GLU A 7 19.34 -16.74 -2.81
CA GLU A 7 19.95 -15.49 -3.27
C GLU A 7 19.95 -14.42 -2.18
N GLU A 8 18.87 -14.32 -1.37
CA GLU A 8 18.82 -13.43 -0.21
C GLU A 8 19.82 -13.87 0.87
N ILE A 9 19.90 -15.18 1.15
CA ILE A 9 20.87 -15.73 2.12
C ILE A 9 22.28 -15.35 1.71
N ASP A 10 22.66 -15.54 0.44
CA ASP A 10 24.00 -15.22 -0.06
C ASP A 10 24.30 -13.71 0.00
N ALA A 11 23.31 -12.87 -0.30
CA ALA A 11 23.43 -11.41 -0.19
C ALA A 11 23.66 -10.97 1.28
N LEU A 12 22.89 -11.53 2.22
CA LEU A 12 23.05 -11.27 3.66
C LEU A 12 24.39 -11.79 4.18
N ALA A 13 24.79 -13.02 3.80
CA ALA A 13 26.07 -13.61 4.19
C ALA A 13 27.23 -12.74 3.73
N LYS A 14 27.17 -12.16 2.51
CA LYS A 14 28.18 -11.25 2.01
C LYS A 14 28.32 -10.01 2.91
N VAL A 15 27.22 -9.34 3.28
CA VAL A 15 27.26 -8.16 4.15
C VAL A 15 27.90 -8.49 5.51
N ILE A 16 27.53 -9.63 6.09
CA ILE A 16 28.03 -10.09 7.41
C ILE A 16 29.52 -10.46 7.33
N THR A 17 29.92 -11.28 6.37
CA THR A 17 31.28 -11.81 6.27
C THR A 17 32.31 -10.74 5.87
N THR A 18 31.88 -9.70 5.14
CA THR A 18 32.72 -8.55 4.79
C THR A 18 32.65 -7.42 5.83
N ASN A 19 31.88 -7.59 6.89
CA ASN A 19 31.60 -6.57 7.92
C ASN A 19 31.09 -5.24 7.34
N ALA A 20 30.37 -5.27 6.20
CA ALA A 20 29.82 -4.11 5.51
C ALA A 20 28.47 -3.68 6.14
N LEU A 21 28.42 -3.53 7.46
CA LEU A 21 27.19 -3.25 8.23
C LEU A 21 26.90 -1.76 8.42
N PHE A 22 27.88 -0.91 8.10
CA PHE A 22 27.74 0.53 8.30
C PHE A 22 26.99 1.19 7.14
N ARG A 23 25.84 1.81 7.43
CA ARG A 23 24.91 2.40 6.44
C ARG A 23 25.57 3.38 5.47
N TYR A 24 26.61 4.09 5.91
CA TYR A 24 27.33 5.10 5.13
C TYR A 24 28.73 4.62 4.70
N GLY A 25 28.93 3.31 4.66
CA GLY A 25 30.17 2.71 4.18
C GLY A 25 30.30 2.80 2.65
N VAL A 26 31.53 2.73 2.17
CA VAL A 26 31.81 2.68 0.72
C VAL A 26 31.19 1.39 0.13
N GLY A 27 30.40 1.53 -0.93
CA GLY A 27 29.73 0.39 -1.58
C GLY A 27 28.50 -0.12 -0.82
N SER A 28 27.85 0.73 -0.04
CA SER A 28 26.63 0.47 0.70
C SER A 28 25.56 -0.21 -0.14
N GLU A 29 24.99 -1.30 0.38
CA GLU A 29 23.87 -2.01 -0.25
C GLU A 29 22.60 -1.17 -0.27
N CYS A 30 22.38 -0.32 0.73
CA CYS A 30 21.30 0.63 0.75
C CYS A 30 21.43 1.69 -0.36
N ASP A 31 22.61 2.31 -0.53
CA ASP A 31 22.83 3.31 -1.60
C ASP A 31 22.64 2.69 -2.97
N ARG A 32 23.14 1.45 -3.13
CA ARG A 32 22.95 0.68 -4.36
C ARG A 32 21.45 0.45 -4.65
N PHE A 33 20.68 0.05 -3.64
CA PHE A 33 19.25 -0.15 -3.79
C PHE A 33 18.54 1.17 -4.08
N GLU A 34 18.83 2.22 -3.34
CA GLU A 34 18.22 3.54 -3.54
C GLU A 34 18.41 4.03 -4.98
N ALA A 35 19.64 3.95 -5.50
CA ALA A 35 19.94 4.33 -6.88
C ALA A 35 19.21 3.45 -7.92
N ARG A 36 19.19 2.13 -7.71
CA ARG A 36 18.50 1.18 -8.60
C ARG A 36 17.00 1.37 -8.57
N TYR A 37 16.43 1.58 -7.38
CA TYR A 37 14.98 1.71 -7.23
C TYR A 37 14.46 3.07 -7.74
N ALA A 38 15.21 4.15 -7.52
CA ALA A 38 14.92 5.44 -8.14
C ALA A 38 14.88 5.31 -9.68
N LYS A 39 15.89 4.66 -10.28
CA LYS A 39 15.90 4.37 -11.72
C LYS A 39 14.71 3.51 -12.16
N TYR A 40 14.36 2.49 -11.39
CA TYR A 40 13.22 1.60 -11.67
C TYR A 40 11.89 2.35 -11.69
N LEU A 41 11.71 3.30 -10.77
CA LEU A 41 10.53 4.14 -10.67
C LEU A 41 10.50 5.26 -11.74
N GLY A 42 11.66 5.67 -12.25
CA GLY A 42 11.82 6.88 -13.05
C GLY A 42 11.80 8.16 -12.19
N SER A 43 12.07 8.05 -10.89
CA SER A 43 12.20 9.18 -9.97
C SER A 43 13.67 9.63 -9.85
N LYS A 44 13.86 10.90 -9.46
CA LYS A 44 15.20 11.46 -9.27
C LYS A 44 15.87 10.94 -7.99
N HIS A 45 15.09 10.79 -6.94
CA HIS A 45 15.54 10.37 -5.61
C HIS A 45 14.72 9.24 -5.07
N PHE A 46 15.37 8.38 -4.28
CA PHE A 46 14.74 7.42 -3.40
C PHE A 46 15.53 7.39 -2.09
N ALA A 47 14.86 7.33 -0.96
CA ALA A 47 15.46 7.20 0.36
C ALA A 47 14.82 6.05 1.12
N LEU A 48 15.63 5.06 1.55
CA LEU A 48 15.20 3.94 2.38
C LEU A 48 14.89 4.39 3.81
N ALA A 49 13.81 3.83 4.36
CA ALA A 49 13.37 4.00 5.75
C ALA A 49 13.11 2.66 6.42
N ALA A 50 13.01 2.67 7.74
CA ALA A 50 12.81 1.45 8.55
C ALA A 50 11.42 0.81 8.37
N SER A 51 10.43 1.53 7.86
CA SER A 51 9.08 1.01 7.59
C SER A 51 8.29 1.91 6.66
N GLY A 52 7.16 1.41 6.12
CA GLY A 52 6.21 2.22 5.35
C GLY A 52 5.60 3.36 6.17
N SER A 53 5.33 3.15 7.45
CA SER A 53 4.81 4.20 8.35
C SER A 53 5.84 5.33 8.53
N ASN A 54 7.11 4.99 8.70
CA ASN A 54 8.19 6.00 8.74
C ASN A 54 8.34 6.72 7.39
N ALA A 55 8.16 6.01 6.26
CA ALA A 55 8.21 6.61 4.94
C ALA A 55 7.09 7.64 4.76
N LEU A 56 5.84 7.32 5.13
CA LEU A 56 4.71 8.25 5.08
C LEU A 56 4.94 9.49 5.95
N ALA A 57 5.37 9.30 7.21
CA ALA A 57 5.68 10.41 8.10
C ALA A 57 6.84 11.28 7.55
N ALA A 58 7.91 10.66 7.05
CA ALA A 58 9.04 11.37 6.46
C ALA A 58 8.66 12.17 5.20
N ALA A 59 7.77 11.61 4.35
CA ALA A 59 7.24 12.30 3.18
C ALA A 59 6.44 13.54 3.58
N MET A 60 5.57 13.44 4.59
CA MET A 60 4.79 14.56 5.11
C MET A 60 5.69 15.64 5.72
N ILE A 61 6.70 15.26 6.50
CA ILE A 61 7.71 16.19 7.03
C ILE A 61 8.48 16.86 5.88
N GLY A 62 8.88 16.10 4.87
CA GLY A 62 9.58 16.62 3.68
C GLY A 62 8.76 17.67 2.92
N LEU A 63 7.45 17.52 2.91
CA LEU A 63 6.49 18.47 2.32
C LEU A 63 6.14 19.63 3.26
N GLY A 64 6.61 19.62 4.52
CA GLY A 64 6.34 20.65 5.50
C GLY A 64 4.92 20.61 6.09
N LEU A 65 4.26 19.46 6.05
CA LEU A 65 2.94 19.27 6.68
C LEU A 65 3.07 19.17 8.20
N GLY A 66 2.09 19.71 8.91
CA GLY A 66 2.11 19.76 10.36
C GLY A 66 0.84 20.32 11.00
N PRO A 67 0.94 20.84 12.24
CA PRO A 67 -0.20 21.43 12.94
C PRO A 67 -0.86 22.57 12.15
N GLY A 68 -2.18 22.53 12.02
CA GLY A 68 -2.98 23.48 11.24
C GLY A 68 -3.35 22.97 9.85
N ASP A 69 -2.78 21.84 9.41
CA ASP A 69 -3.03 21.25 8.11
C ASP A 69 -4.02 20.08 8.20
N GLU A 70 -4.87 19.95 7.19
CA GLU A 70 -5.71 18.79 6.94
C GLU A 70 -5.16 17.99 5.76
N VAL A 71 -5.15 16.66 5.90
CA VAL A 71 -4.72 15.73 4.88
C VAL A 71 -5.85 14.77 4.53
N ILE A 72 -6.31 14.81 3.29
CA ILE A 72 -7.39 13.93 2.80
C ILE A 72 -6.82 12.53 2.56
N ILE A 73 -7.51 11.51 3.11
CA ILE A 73 -7.16 10.10 3.01
C ILE A 73 -8.41 9.25 2.72
N PRO A 74 -8.30 8.08 2.05
CA PRO A 74 -9.46 7.21 1.83
C PRO A 74 -9.92 6.49 3.11
N ALA A 75 -11.20 6.16 3.17
CA ALA A 75 -11.81 5.32 4.21
C ALA A 75 -11.28 3.87 4.20
N HIS A 76 -10.67 3.45 3.11
CA HIS A 76 -10.12 2.12 2.90
C HIS A 76 -8.62 2.20 2.62
N THR A 77 -7.84 2.01 3.67
CA THR A 77 -6.37 1.92 3.65
C THR A 77 -5.87 1.25 4.91
N TYR A 78 -4.61 0.85 4.94
CA TYR A 78 -3.96 0.46 6.19
C TYR A 78 -3.88 1.66 7.15
N MET A 79 -4.20 1.45 8.41
CA MET A 79 -4.28 2.50 9.44
C MET A 79 -3.05 3.43 9.49
N ALA A 80 -1.88 2.97 9.03
CA ALA A 80 -0.65 3.78 9.03
C ALA A 80 -0.79 5.05 8.19
N THR A 81 -1.61 5.08 7.14
CA THR A 81 -1.88 6.30 6.37
C THR A 81 -2.45 7.38 7.28
N ALA A 82 -3.47 7.06 8.10
CA ALA A 82 -4.08 7.98 9.04
C ALA A 82 -3.16 8.33 10.22
N THR A 83 -2.51 7.32 10.82
CA THR A 83 -1.65 7.55 11.99
C THR A 83 -0.37 8.31 11.65
N SER A 84 0.13 8.23 10.40
CA SER A 84 1.26 9.05 9.94
C SER A 84 0.89 10.53 9.82
N VAL A 85 -0.36 10.86 9.44
CA VAL A 85 -0.87 12.24 9.48
C VAL A 85 -0.85 12.78 10.91
N LEU A 86 -1.35 11.99 11.87
CA LEU A 86 -1.33 12.38 13.28
C LEU A 86 0.10 12.49 13.83
N ALA A 87 1.01 11.63 13.40
CA ALA A 87 2.40 11.63 13.85
C ALA A 87 3.16 12.91 13.49
N VAL A 88 2.76 13.61 12.42
CA VAL A 88 3.35 14.91 12.05
C VAL A 88 2.57 16.10 12.62
N GLY A 89 1.53 15.87 13.40
CA GLY A 89 0.71 16.92 14.04
C GLY A 89 -0.44 17.44 13.18
N ALA A 90 -0.64 16.91 11.97
CA ALA A 90 -1.74 17.24 11.08
C ALA A 90 -3.03 16.46 11.41
N ILE A 91 -4.14 16.78 10.76
CA ILE A 91 -5.45 16.15 10.98
C ILE A 91 -5.88 15.38 9.72
N PRO A 92 -6.17 14.07 9.81
CA PRO A 92 -6.68 13.31 8.68
C PRO A 92 -8.15 13.64 8.39
N VAL A 93 -8.48 13.82 7.12
CA VAL A 93 -9.85 13.96 6.62
C VAL A 93 -10.19 12.71 5.81
N ILE A 94 -11.07 11.88 6.36
CA ILE A 94 -11.44 10.62 5.75
C ILE A 94 -12.55 10.85 4.73
N VAL A 95 -12.37 10.34 3.52
CA VAL A 95 -13.35 10.44 2.43
C VAL A 95 -13.71 9.07 1.86
N ASP A 96 -14.83 9.01 1.17
CA ASP A 96 -15.30 7.79 0.53
C ASP A 96 -14.33 7.27 -0.55
N ILE A 97 -14.44 5.98 -0.80
CA ILE A 97 -13.90 5.28 -1.97
C ILE A 97 -14.98 5.12 -3.03
N ASP A 98 -14.56 4.80 -4.25
CA ASP A 98 -15.46 4.37 -5.31
C ASP A 98 -15.39 2.84 -5.56
N GLU A 99 -16.06 2.37 -6.61
CA GLU A 99 -16.14 0.96 -6.99
C GLU A 99 -14.81 0.35 -7.42
N THR A 100 -13.75 1.15 -7.52
CA THR A 100 -12.37 0.65 -7.71
C THR A 100 -11.68 0.25 -6.40
N LEU A 101 -12.34 0.42 -5.25
CA LEU A 101 -11.82 0.25 -3.89
C LEU A 101 -10.69 1.25 -3.54
N THR A 102 -10.51 2.28 -4.35
CA THR A 102 -9.56 3.36 -4.11
C THR A 102 -10.29 4.68 -3.84
N ILE A 103 -9.55 5.70 -3.41
CA ILE A 103 -10.12 7.00 -3.07
C ILE A 103 -10.96 7.56 -4.23
N ASP A 104 -12.16 8.04 -3.93
CA ASP A 104 -13.06 8.67 -4.91
C ASP A 104 -12.63 10.13 -5.18
N PRO A 105 -12.25 10.48 -6.42
CA PRO A 105 -11.87 11.85 -6.76
C PRO A 105 -12.96 12.89 -6.50
N GLU A 106 -14.24 12.52 -6.67
CA GLU A 106 -15.37 13.44 -6.37
C GLU A 106 -15.48 13.70 -4.87
N ALA A 107 -15.29 12.66 -4.05
CA ALA A 107 -15.26 12.81 -2.60
C ALA A 107 -14.04 13.62 -2.13
N VAL A 108 -12.88 13.49 -2.79
CA VAL A 108 -11.71 14.34 -2.54
C VAL A 108 -12.06 15.80 -2.79
N GLU A 109 -12.60 16.12 -3.96
CA GLU A 109 -12.93 17.51 -4.32
C GLU A 109 -13.97 18.12 -3.36
N ALA A 110 -15.00 17.36 -3.02
CA ALA A 110 -16.05 17.80 -2.08
C ALA A 110 -15.51 18.04 -0.66
N ALA A 111 -14.43 17.37 -0.26
CA ALA A 111 -13.85 17.49 1.07
C ALA A 111 -12.79 18.59 1.20
N ILE A 112 -12.44 19.30 0.13
CA ILE A 112 -11.41 20.34 0.19
C ILE A 112 -11.95 21.55 0.97
N GLY A 113 -11.17 22.01 1.94
CA GLY A 113 -11.47 23.17 2.78
C GLY A 113 -10.25 24.09 2.96
N PRO A 114 -10.40 25.19 3.73
CA PRO A 114 -9.32 26.18 3.89
C PRO A 114 -8.03 25.64 4.53
N ARG A 115 -8.15 24.54 5.27
CA ARG A 115 -7.02 23.87 5.96
C ARG A 115 -6.46 22.68 5.17
N THR A 116 -7.10 22.29 4.09
CA THR A 116 -6.65 21.16 3.27
C THR A 116 -5.34 21.51 2.55
N ARG A 117 -4.30 20.72 2.76
CA ARG A 117 -2.96 20.92 2.18
C ARG A 117 -2.51 19.76 1.31
N ALA A 118 -3.00 18.55 1.60
CA ALA A 118 -2.55 17.35 0.90
C ALA A 118 -3.70 16.35 0.68
N VAL A 119 -3.50 15.49 -0.31
CA VAL A 119 -4.28 14.26 -0.51
C VAL A 119 -3.32 13.07 -0.59
N VAL A 120 -3.73 11.95 0.01
CA VAL A 120 -2.99 10.69 -0.02
C VAL A 120 -3.81 9.63 -0.77
N PRO A 121 -3.69 9.53 -2.11
CA PRO A 121 -4.20 8.38 -2.84
C PRO A 121 -3.44 7.12 -2.42
N VAL A 122 -4.17 6.06 -2.09
CA VAL A 122 -3.60 4.78 -1.67
C VAL A 122 -3.87 3.74 -2.75
N HIS A 123 -2.82 3.17 -3.31
CA HIS A 123 -2.90 2.07 -4.28
C HIS A 123 -3.22 0.76 -3.55
N MET A 124 -4.46 0.68 -3.06
CA MET A 124 -4.89 -0.36 -2.12
C MET A 124 -4.82 -1.75 -2.76
N TRP A 125 -4.12 -2.68 -2.12
CA TRP A 125 -3.80 -4.02 -2.63
C TRP A 125 -3.24 -4.03 -4.06
N GLY A 126 -2.52 -2.96 -4.40
CA GLY A 126 -1.91 -2.80 -5.72
C GLY A 126 -2.88 -2.39 -6.83
N THR A 127 -4.14 -2.06 -6.49
CA THR A 127 -5.11 -1.47 -7.41
C THR A 127 -4.84 0.03 -7.57
N ALA A 128 -4.79 0.50 -8.81
CA ALA A 128 -4.46 1.88 -9.11
C ALA A 128 -5.59 2.86 -8.73
N CYS A 129 -5.25 3.96 -8.04
CA CYS A 129 -6.12 5.14 -7.98
C CYS A 129 -6.25 5.79 -9.36
N ASP A 130 -7.32 6.56 -9.60
CA ASP A 130 -7.40 7.48 -10.74
C ASP A 130 -6.47 8.67 -10.53
N MET A 131 -5.19 8.46 -10.87
CA MET A 131 -4.17 9.46 -10.62
C MET A 131 -4.30 10.69 -11.52
N ASP A 132 -4.87 10.56 -12.72
CA ASP A 132 -5.06 11.71 -13.59
C ASP A 132 -6.14 12.65 -13.04
N ALA A 133 -7.26 12.13 -12.54
CA ALA A 133 -8.29 12.93 -11.88
C ALA A 133 -7.76 13.59 -10.59
N ILE A 134 -7.05 12.84 -9.73
CA ILE A 134 -6.51 13.35 -8.47
C ILE A 134 -5.47 14.44 -8.74
N MET A 135 -4.55 14.25 -9.69
CA MET A 135 -3.53 15.24 -10.04
C MET A 135 -4.15 16.51 -10.63
N ALA A 136 -5.21 16.39 -11.45
CA ALA A 136 -5.93 17.54 -11.99
C ALA A 136 -6.59 18.39 -10.87
N ILE A 137 -7.22 17.73 -9.88
CA ILE A 137 -7.80 18.41 -8.69
C ILE A 137 -6.69 19.09 -7.89
N ALA A 138 -5.60 18.36 -7.59
CA ALA A 138 -4.50 18.88 -6.79
C ALA A 138 -3.83 20.10 -7.44
N GLN A 139 -3.57 20.04 -8.76
CA GLN A 139 -2.98 21.14 -9.50
C GLN A 139 -3.88 22.39 -9.49
N ARG A 140 -5.17 22.22 -9.71
CA ARG A 140 -6.14 23.31 -9.75
C ARG A 140 -6.30 24.02 -8.39
N LEU A 141 -6.17 23.27 -7.30
CA LEU A 141 -6.46 23.75 -5.95
C LEU A 141 -5.21 23.91 -5.07
N GLY A 142 -4.03 23.72 -5.64
CA GLY A 142 -2.75 23.94 -4.96
C GLY A 142 -2.47 22.94 -3.83
N LEU A 143 -2.93 21.69 -3.98
CA LEU A 143 -2.68 20.61 -3.02
C LEU A 143 -1.42 19.83 -3.36
N VAL A 144 -0.77 19.26 -2.36
CA VAL A 144 0.28 18.27 -2.58
C VAL A 144 -0.29 16.85 -2.59
N VAL A 145 0.27 15.98 -3.43
CA VAL A 145 -0.14 14.58 -3.57
C VAL A 145 0.96 13.67 -3.05
N ILE A 146 0.62 12.82 -2.09
CA ILE A 146 1.48 11.79 -1.50
C ILE A 146 0.95 10.45 -1.93
N GLU A 147 1.58 9.78 -2.90
CA GLU A 147 1.14 8.44 -3.28
C GLU A 147 1.52 7.42 -2.20
N ASP A 148 0.55 6.80 -1.57
CA ASP A 148 0.78 5.62 -0.72
C ASP A 148 0.76 4.35 -1.58
N ALA A 149 1.94 3.96 -2.04
CA ALA A 149 2.17 2.73 -2.79
C ALA A 149 2.67 1.57 -1.92
N CYS A 150 2.47 1.64 -0.60
CA CYS A 150 2.91 0.61 0.35
C CYS A 150 2.32 -0.78 0.05
N GLN A 151 1.24 -0.87 -0.69
CA GLN A 151 0.65 -2.14 -1.14
C GLN A 151 0.73 -2.33 -2.67
N GLY A 152 1.40 -1.40 -3.36
CA GLY A 152 1.48 -1.35 -4.81
C GLY A 152 2.89 -1.56 -5.39
N VAL A 153 3.81 -2.20 -4.65
CA VAL A 153 5.19 -2.43 -5.12
C VAL A 153 5.18 -3.19 -6.45
N GLY A 154 5.82 -2.62 -7.47
CA GLY A 154 5.89 -3.20 -8.82
C GLY A 154 4.75 -2.80 -9.77
N GLY A 155 3.68 -2.20 -9.25
CA GLY A 155 2.56 -1.71 -10.03
C GLY A 155 2.78 -0.34 -10.65
N GLY A 156 1.75 0.14 -11.35
CA GLY A 156 1.74 1.44 -12.01
C GLY A 156 0.34 1.86 -12.46
N TYR A 157 0.29 3.05 -13.04
CA TYR A 157 -0.89 3.64 -13.64
C TYR A 157 -0.54 4.22 -15.01
N GLU A 158 -1.22 3.77 -16.06
CA GLU A 158 -1.07 4.25 -17.44
C GLU A 158 0.40 4.38 -17.90
N GLY A 159 1.19 3.32 -17.62
CA GLY A 159 2.61 3.21 -18.02
C GLY A 159 3.61 3.91 -17.09
N ARG A 160 3.15 4.64 -16.08
CA ARG A 160 3.98 5.25 -15.03
C ARG A 160 4.01 4.33 -13.81
N LYS A 161 5.15 4.17 -13.16
CA LYS A 161 5.23 3.39 -11.90
C LYS A 161 4.49 4.12 -10.78
N PHE A 162 3.84 3.37 -9.86
CA PHE A 162 3.31 3.96 -8.64
C PHE A 162 4.39 4.71 -7.87
N ALA A 163 3.98 5.72 -7.13
CA ALA A 163 4.85 6.62 -6.37
C ALA A 163 5.81 7.48 -7.23
N SER A 164 5.57 7.58 -8.54
CA SER A 164 6.31 8.48 -9.43
C SER A 164 5.43 9.57 -10.09
N ILE A 165 4.15 9.62 -9.73
CA ILE A 165 3.15 10.48 -10.38
C ILE A 165 2.84 11.71 -9.52
N GLY A 166 2.68 11.52 -8.21
CA GLY A 166 2.48 12.60 -7.24
C GLY A 166 3.75 13.40 -6.93
N HIS A 167 3.68 14.26 -5.93
CA HIS A 167 4.83 15.07 -5.49
C HIS A 167 5.88 14.22 -4.76
N VAL A 168 5.41 13.25 -3.97
CA VAL A 168 6.22 12.20 -3.33
C VAL A 168 5.45 10.90 -3.35
N GLY A 169 6.18 9.79 -3.26
CA GLY A 169 5.57 8.48 -3.15
C GLY A 169 6.22 7.60 -2.09
N CYS A 170 5.41 6.82 -1.38
CA CYS A 170 5.83 6.02 -0.24
C CYS A 170 5.67 4.53 -0.49
N PHE A 171 6.61 3.74 -0.02
CA PHE A 171 6.63 2.29 -0.11
C PHE A 171 6.79 1.63 1.25
N SER A 172 6.28 0.40 1.35
CA SER A 172 6.57 -0.54 2.41
C SER A 172 7.21 -1.80 1.84
N PHE A 173 8.23 -2.28 2.51
CA PHE A 173 8.90 -3.56 2.21
C PHE A 173 8.73 -4.54 3.37
N ASN A 174 7.59 -4.42 4.08
CA ASN A 174 7.21 -5.35 5.13
C ASN A 174 7.00 -6.76 4.57
N TYR A 175 7.03 -7.75 5.46
CA TYR A 175 6.88 -9.18 5.14
C TYR A 175 5.77 -9.53 4.14
N TYR A 176 4.63 -8.84 4.18
CA TYR A 176 3.46 -9.12 3.33
C TYR A 176 3.52 -8.49 1.93
N LYS A 177 4.54 -7.69 1.63
CA LYS A 177 4.60 -6.94 0.36
C LYS A 177 5.16 -7.79 -0.78
N ASN A 178 4.87 -7.38 -2.02
CA ASN A 178 5.35 -8.05 -3.24
C ASN A 178 6.88 -8.15 -3.27
N MET A 179 7.56 -7.18 -2.67
CA MET A 179 8.99 -7.16 -2.44
C MET A 179 9.24 -6.88 -0.96
N THR A 180 10.04 -7.72 -0.31
CA THR A 180 10.19 -7.67 1.15
C THR A 180 11.64 -7.77 1.62
N CYS A 181 11.93 -7.12 2.74
CA CYS A 181 13.14 -7.33 3.55
C CYS A 181 12.79 -7.61 5.03
N GLY A 182 11.57 -8.12 5.28
CA GLY A 182 11.03 -8.34 6.62
C GLY A 182 10.33 -7.10 7.17
N GLU A 183 11.07 -6.05 7.43
CA GLU A 183 10.60 -4.70 7.72
C GLU A 183 11.39 -3.68 6.88
N GLY A 184 10.72 -2.66 6.38
CA GLY A 184 11.34 -1.63 5.55
C GLY A 184 10.32 -0.73 4.88
N GLY A 185 10.81 0.36 4.33
CA GLY A 185 10.03 1.29 3.52
C GLY A 185 10.93 2.27 2.80
N GLY A 186 10.35 3.25 2.13
CA GLY A 186 11.13 4.30 1.50
C GLY A 186 10.26 5.33 0.79
N VAL A 187 10.88 6.44 0.44
CA VAL A 187 10.24 7.61 -0.17
C VAL A 187 10.91 7.93 -1.50
N ALA A 188 10.11 8.05 -2.56
CA ALA A 188 10.50 8.58 -3.86
C ALA A 188 10.15 10.06 -3.95
N ALA A 189 11.03 10.88 -4.53
CA ALA A 189 10.80 12.30 -4.79
C ALA A 189 11.57 12.78 -6.02
N ASN A 190 11.05 13.83 -6.68
CA ASN A 190 11.72 14.45 -7.82
C ASN A 190 12.32 15.84 -7.49
N ASP A 191 11.85 16.48 -6.42
CA ASP A 191 12.32 17.75 -5.93
C ASP A 191 13.50 17.54 -4.96
N ASP A 192 14.59 18.28 -5.16
CA ASP A 192 15.84 18.13 -4.39
C ASP A 192 15.65 18.54 -2.93
N ASP A 193 14.92 19.63 -2.68
CA ASP A 193 14.71 20.16 -1.32
C ASP A 193 13.76 19.25 -0.53
N ILE A 194 12.73 18.71 -1.18
CA ILE A 194 11.84 17.71 -0.57
C ILE A 194 12.65 16.45 -0.24
N ALA A 195 13.44 15.94 -1.17
CA ALA A 195 14.26 14.75 -0.96
C ALA A 195 15.25 14.93 0.20
N GLU A 196 15.87 16.11 0.31
CA GLU A 196 16.79 16.43 1.39
C GLU A 196 16.06 16.51 2.74
N ARG A 197 14.88 17.14 2.81
CA ARG A 197 14.04 17.15 4.03
C ARG A 197 13.59 15.75 4.42
N VAL A 198 13.24 14.90 3.44
CA VAL A 198 12.93 13.48 3.69
C VAL A 198 14.11 12.75 4.30
N ARG A 199 15.31 12.95 3.76
CA ARG A 199 16.54 12.35 4.34
C ARG A 199 16.80 12.84 5.77
N CYS A 200 16.62 14.14 6.05
CA CYS A 200 16.70 14.67 7.40
C CYS A 200 15.65 14.05 8.35
N ALA A 201 14.44 13.81 7.86
CA ALA A 201 13.37 13.17 8.64
C ALA A 201 13.69 11.69 8.98
N ILE A 202 14.31 10.97 8.03
CA ILE A 202 14.75 9.57 8.22
C ILE A 202 15.99 9.49 9.10
N ASP A 203 16.97 10.37 8.88
CA ASP A 203 18.20 10.44 9.65
C ASP A 203 18.63 11.90 9.91
N PRO A 204 18.41 12.44 11.11
CA PRO A 204 18.75 13.81 11.46
C PRO A 204 20.26 14.09 11.40
N CYS A 205 21.08 13.04 11.26
CA CYS A 205 22.53 13.14 11.21
C CYS A 205 23.14 12.84 9.82
N HIS A 206 22.32 12.61 8.78
CA HIS A 206 22.79 12.19 7.46
C HIS A 206 23.81 13.18 6.85
N PHE A 207 23.69 14.46 7.16
CA PHE A 207 24.57 15.53 6.67
C PHE A 207 26.03 15.38 7.13
N TYR A 208 26.31 14.61 8.17
CA TYR A 208 27.70 14.30 8.56
C TYR A 208 28.40 13.40 7.53
N TRP A 209 27.61 12.64 6.76
CA TRP A 209 28.12 11.67 5.80
C TRP A 209 28.03 12.16 4.35
N HIS A 210 27.00 12.93 4.03
CA HIS A 210 26.72 13.42 2.67
C HIS A 210 26.98 14.92 2.46
N GLY A 211 27.44 15.62 3.51
CA GLY A 211 27.58 17.07 3.49
C GLY A 211 26.29 17.81 3.83
N ARG A 212 26.42 19.13 4.02
CA ARG A 212 25.28 20.01 4.32
C ARG A 212 24.73 20.62 3.04
N SER A 213 23.42 20.67 2.93
CA SER A 213 22.73 21.47 1.91
C SER A 213 22.70 22.93 2.35
N ASP A 214 22.88 23.85 1.41
CA ASP A 214 22.67 25.28 1.66
C ASP A 214 21.17 25.65 1.67
N ALA A 215 20.33 24.86 1.00
CA ALA A 215 18.91 25.11 0.85
C ALA A 215 18.08 24.57 2.04
N VAL A 216 18.48 23.42 2.62
CA VAL A 216 17.76 22.75 3.70
C VAL A 216 18.59 22.77 4.99
N LYS A 217 18.06 23.43 6.01
CA LYS A 217 18.66 23.41 7.36
C LYS A 217 18.32 22.08 8.05
N PRO A 218 19.33 21.40 8.66
CA PRO A 218 19.07 20.22 9.47
C PRO A 218 18.08 20.52 10.61
N PHE A 219 17.18 19.56 10.86
CA PHE A 219 16.19 19.65 11.94
C PHE A 219 16.16 18.34 12.74
N SER A 220 15.55 18.37 13.91
CA SER A 220 15.41 17.21 14.79
C SER A 220 14.35 16.25 14.25
N ALA A 221 14.65 14.97 14.23
CA ALA A 221 13.74 13.90 13.82
C ALA A 221 14.11 12.56 14.49
N ASN A 222 13.31 11.54 14.27
CA ASN A 222 13.57 10.20 14.79
C ASN A 222 14.50 9.43 13.83
N GLY A 223 15.43 8.63 14.39
CA GLY A 223 16.26 7.73 13.59
C GLY A 223 15.46 6.56 13.02
N ALA A 224 15.09 6.63 11.75
CA ALA A 224 14.32 5.61 11.03
C ALA A 224 15.10 5.02 9.84
N ARG A 225 16.43 4.93 10.00
CA ARG A 225 17.33 4.42 8.96
C ARG A 225 17.12 2.95 8.65
N ALA A 226 17.23 2.59 7.38
CA ALA A 226 17.36 1.20 6.96
C ALA A 226 18.77 0.66 7.27
N SER A 227 18.88 -0.65 7.54
CA SER A 227 20.15 -1.34 7.69
C SER A 227 20.68 -1.83 6.35
N GLU A 228 21.99 -2.09 6.25
CA GLU A 228 22.63 -2.67 5.06
C GLU A 228 22.04 -4.08 4.72
N LEU A 229 21.56 -4.80 5.71
CA LEU A 229 20.87 -6.08 5.52
C LEU A 229 19.56 -5.90 4.73
N MET A 230 18.79 -4.84 5.01
CA MET A 230 17.58 -4.49 4.25
C MET A 230 17.94 -4.18 2.79
N GLY A 231 18.96 -3.33 2.57
CA GLY A 231 19.43 -2.99 1.24
C GLY A 231 19.87 -4.22 0.43
N ALA A 232 20.60 -5.13 1.06
CA ALA A 232 21.07 -6.36 0.43
C ALA A 232 19.91 -7.25 -0.05
N MET A 233 18.92 -7.50 0.81
CA MET A 233 17.71 -8.26 0.44
C MET A 233 16.94 -7.60 -0.69
N LEU A 234 16.70 -6.29 -0.58
CA LEU A 234 15.91 -5.55 -1.56
C LEU A 234 16.58 -5.49 -2.93
N ASN A 235 17.93 -5.47 -2.98
CA ASN A 235 18.65 -5.55 -4.24
C ASN A 235 18.40 -6.85 -5.00
N VAL A 236 18.23 -7.97 -4.32
CA VAL A 236 17.87 -9.27 -4.90
C VAL A 236 16.41 -9.28 -5.32
N GLN A 237 15.52 -8.83 -4.44
CA GLN A 237 14.07 -8.82 -4.67
C GLN A 237 13.69 -7.96 -5.90
N LEU A 238 14.39 -6.85 -6.11
CA LEU A 238 14.13 -5.93 -7.22
C LEU A 238 14.28 -6.60 -8.59
N ASP A 239 15.19 -7.56 -8.73
CA ASP A 239 15.43 -8.26 -10.01
C ASP A 239 14.23 -9.15 -10.43
N ARG A 240 13.35 -9.50 -9.50
CA ARG A 240 12.21 -10.42 -9.72
C ARG A 240 10.85 -9.73 -9.83
N ILE A 241 10.71 -8.50 -9.35
CA ILE A 241 9.39 -7.87 -9.12
C ILE A 241 8.54 -7.76 -10.38
N ASP A 242 9.11 -7.36 -11.52
CA ASP A 242 8.34 -7.21 -12.77
C ASP A 242 7.82 -8.56 -13.29
N GLY A 243 8.65 -9.61 -13.16
CA GLY A 243 8.25 -10.98 -13.52
C GLY A 243 7.10 -11.49 -12.67
N MET A 244 7.16 -11.25 -11.36
CA MET A 244 6.12 -11.63 -10.41
C MET A 244 4.80 -10.92 -10.70
N VAL A 245 4.82 -9.60 -10.86
CA VAL A 245 3.62 -8.80 -11.16
C VAL A 245 3.01 -9.19 -12.51
N LYS A 246 3.85 -9.46 -13.52
CA LYS A 246 3.38 -9.93 -14.82
C LYS A 246 2.66 -11.29 -14.71
N THR A 247 3.16 -12.20 -13.88
CA THR A 247 2.52 -13.50 -13.65
C THR A 247 1.17 -13.33 -12.95
N MET A 248 1.08 -12.52 -11.90
CA MET A 248 -0.18 -12.25 -11.20
C MET A 248 -1.23 -11.59 -12.11
N ARG A 249 -0.83 -10.65 -12.99
CA ARG A 249 -1.75 -10.07 -13.97
C ARG A 249 -2.32 -11.13 -14.92
N ARG A 250 -1.45 -12.00 -15.45
CA ARG A 250 -1.89 -13.09 -16.33
C ARG A 250 -2.85 -14.03 -15.63
N GLU A 251 -2.58 -14.40 -14.39
CA GLU A 251 -3.44 -15.24 -13.56
C GLU A 251 -4.81 -14.58 -13.33
N ARG A 252 -4.82 -13.30 -12.89
CA ARG A 252 -6.07 -12.55 -12.72
C ARG A 252 -6.89 -12.52 -14.00
N ASP A 253 -6.28 -12.21 -15.13
CA ASP A 253 -6.96 -12.05 -16.41
C ASP A 253 -7.52 -13.42 -16.90
N ASP A 254 -6.79 -14.52 -16.67
CA ASP A 254 -7.24 -15.89 -16.96
C ASP A 254 -8.45 -16.29 -16.09
N ILE A 255 -8.36 -16.05 -14.77
CA ILE A 255 -9.49 -16.30 -13.85
C ILE A 255 -10.73 -15.51 -14.27
N LEU A 256 -10.58 -14.21 -14.57
CA LEU A 256 -11.71 -13.36 -15.00
C LEU A 256 -12.35 -13.84 -16.31
N GLU A 257 -11.56 -14.21 -17.30
CA GLU A 257 -12.12 -14.72 -18.57
C GLU A 257 -12.86 -16.06 -18.37
N ARG A 258 -12.28 -16.97 -17.59
CA ARG A 258 -12.88 -18.31 -17.34
C ARG A 258 -14.12 -18.27 -16.43
N THR A 259 -14.28 -17.21 -15.63
CA THR A 259 -15.44 -17.01 -14.74
C THR A 259 -16.48 -16.03 -15.31
N LYS A 260 -16.27 -15.49 -16.50
CA LYS A 260 -17.11 -14.46 -17.14
C LYS A 260 -18.58 -14.85 -17.26
N SER A 261 -18.89 -16.12 -17.51
CA SER A 261 -20.26 -16.63 -17.60
C SER A 261 -21.04 -16.50 -16.29
N LEU A 262 -20.36 -16.39 -15.14
CA LEU A 262 -20.98 -16.21 -13.83
C LEU A 262 -21.63 -14.83 -13.65
N GLY A 263 -21.34 -13.89 -14.57
CA GLY A 263 -22.06 -12.62 -14.68
C GLY A 263 -23.58 -12.78 -14.83
N ASN A 264 -24.03 -13.88 -15.43
CA ASN A 264 -25.45 -14.23 -15.54
C ASN A 264 -26.12 -14.52 -14.16
N LEU A 265 -25.32 -14.86 -13.14
CA LEU A 265 -25.77 -15.04 -11.76
C LEU A 265 -25.68 -13.74 -10.94
N GLY A 266 -25.06 -12.68 -11.46
CA GLY A 266 -24.83 -11.42 -10.75
C GLY A 266 -23.40 -11.22 -10.20
N LEU A 267 -22.48 -12.18 -10.43
CA LEU A 267 -21.07 -12.00 -10.09
C LEU A 267 -20.40 -11.09 -11.13
N LYS A 268 -19.86 -9.95 -10.70
CA LYS A 268 -19.22 -9.00 -11.60
C LYS A 268 -17.76 -8.74 -11.16
N PRO A 269 -16.81 -8.61 -12.08
CA PRO A 269 -15.50 -8.08 -11.72
C PRO A 269 -15.65 -6.63 -11.26
N ALA A 270 -14.92 -6.24 -10.22
CA ALA A 270 -14.85 -4.84 -9.79
C ALA A 270 -14.18 -3.97 -10.88
N ARG A 271 -14.53 -2.69 -10.91
CA ARG A 271 -13.92 -1.71 -11.81
C ARG A 271 -12.46 -1.50 -11.42
N LEU A 272 -11.57 -1.37 -12.40
CA LEU A 272 -10.16 -1.07 -12.20
C LEU A 272 -9.77 0.15 -13.05
N ASN A 273 -9.07 1.12 -12.45
CA ASN A 273 -8.61 2.33 -13.16
C ASN A 273 -7.47 2.04 -14.15
N SER A 274 -6.66 1.03 -13.90
CA SER A 274 -5.51 0.70 -14.74
C SER A 274 -5.13 -0.79 -14.69
N ALA A 275 -6.06 -1.66 -15.08
CA ALA A 275 -5.91 -3.12 -15.02
C ALA A 275 -4.63 -3.64 -15.70
N LYS A 276 -4.16 -2.97 -16.75
CA LYS A 276 -2.95 -3.33 -17.49
C LYS A 276 -1.68 -3.09 -16.68
N TYR A 277 -1.70 -2.18 -15.71
CA TYR A 277 -0.50 -1.70 -15.02
C TYR A 277 -0.52 -1.90 -13.51
N ASP A 278 -1.66 -2.20 -12.89
CA ASP A 278 -1.78 -2.49 -11.46
C ASP A 278 -1.00 -3.76 -11.04
N CYS A 279 -0.95 -4.09 -9.74
CA CYS A 279 -0.21 -5.28 -9.28
C CYS A 279 -0.95 -6.58 -9.50
N ALA A 280 -2.28 -6.55 -9.61
CA ALA A 280 -3.13 -7.74 -9.70
C ALA A 280 -2.91 -8.75 -8.56
N THR A 281 -2.71 -8.29 -7.33
CA THR A 281 -2.53 -9.17 -6.17
C THR A 281 -3.79 -9.94 -5.80
N HIS A 282 -4.95 -9.52 -6.31
CA HIS A 282 -6.25 -10.15 -6.11
C HIS A 282 -7.09 -10.05 -7.38
N VAL A 283 -7.97 -11.03 -7.57
CA VAL A 283 -9.17 -10.89 -8.39
C VAL A 283 -10.25 -10.29 -7.50
N LEU A 284 -10.87 -9.20 -7.94
CA LEU A 284 -11.89 -8.48 -7.19
C LEU A 284 -13.26 -8.73 -7.82
N TYR A 285 -14.22 -9.22 -7.03
CA TYR A 285 -15.57 -9.45 -7.46
C TYR A 285 -16.59 -8.65 -6.64
N GLU A 286 -17.50 -7.99 -7.35
CA GLU A 286 -18.68 -7.34 -6.79
C GLU A 286 -19.86 -8.30 -6.71
N PHE A 287 -20.58 -8.24 -5.60
CA PHE A 287 -21.81 -8.99 -5.33
C PHE A 287 -23.02 -8.04 -5.22
N PRO A 288 -24.23 -8.51 -5.54
CA PRO A 288 -25.44 -7.71 -5.40
C PRO A 288 -25.78 -7.37 -3.94
N THR A 289 -25.37 -8.21 -2.98
CA THR A 289 -25.64 -8.01 -1.56
C THR A 289 -24.45 -8.42 -0.68
N PRO A 290 -24.29 -7.84 0.53
CA PRO A 290 -23.29 -8.27 1.52
C PRO A 290 -23.44 -9.74 1.94
N ASP A 291 -24.68 -10.26 2.01
CA ASP A 291 -24.96 -11.65 2.38
C ASP A 291 -24.42 -12.62 1.32
N ALA A 292 -24.62 -12.30 0.04
CA ALA A 292 -24.08 -13.09 -1.06
C ALA A 292 -22.54 -13.09 -1.06
N ALA A 293 -21.91 -11.94 -0.82
CA ALA A 293 -20.45 -11.83 -0.68
C ALA A 293 -19.92 -12.66 0.50
N THR A 294 -20.62 -12.61 1.64
CA THR A 294 -20.27 -13.40 2.83
C THR A 294 -20.45 -14.90 2.59
N SER A 295 -21.57 -15.32 1.99
CA SER A 295 -21.82 -16.72 1.62
C SER A 295 -20.73 -17.26 0.70
N PHE A 296 -20.38 -16.51 -0.36
CA PHE A 296 -19.32 -16.88 -1.29
C PHE A 296 -17.97 -17.04 -0.58
N SER A 297 -17.57 -16.04 0.22
CA SER A 297 -16.29 -16.03 0.90
C SER A 297 -16.15 -17.10 2.00
N SER A 298 -17.24 -17.68 2.47
CA SER A 298 -17.22 -18.78 3.45
C SER A 298 -16.85 -20.14 2.84
N LEU A 299 -16.84 -20.27 1.51
CA LEU A 299 -16.73 -21.56 0.82
C LEU A 299 -15.30 -21.92 0.38
N PHE A 300 -14.44 -20.95 0.18
CA PHE A 300 -13.02 -21.17 -0.15
C PHE A 300 -12.17 -19.98 0.24
N PRO A 301 -10.81 -20.09 0.21
CA PRO A 301 -9.91 -19.00 0.61
C PRO A 301 -10.12 -17.71 -0.19
N SER A 302 -10.90 -16.79 0.38
CA SER A 302 -11.16 -15.44 -0.13
C SER A 302 -11.57 -14.53 1.03
N VAL A 303 -11.61 -13.22 0.83
CA VAL A 303 -11.90 -12.26 1.90
C VAL A 303 -12.91 -11.22 1.43
N VAL A 304 -13.96 -10.97 2.20
CA VAL A 304 -14.82 -9.78 2.01
C VAL A 304 -14.00 -8.55 2.39
N ALA A 305 -13.87 -7.57 1.48
CA ALA A 305 -13.04 -6.39 1.67
C ALA A 305 -13.37 -5.61 2.96
N GLY A 306 -14.66 -5.53 3.32
CA GLY A 306 -15.12 -4.89 4.57
C GLY A 306 -14.69 -5.62 5.86
N LYS A 307 -14.23 -6.88 5.77
CA LYS A 307 -13.79 -7.69 6.92
C LYS A 307 -12.27 -7.74 7.07
N THR A 308 -11.55 -6.79 6.53
CA THR A 308 -10.08 -6.74 6.55
C THR A 308 -9.49 -6.01 7.78
N GLY A 309 -10.32 -5.73 8.80
CA GLY A 309 -9.91 -5.13 10.08
C GLY A 309 -9.24 -3.77 9.87
N ARG A 310 -8.00 -3.63 10.32
CA ARG A 310 -7.20 -2.39 10.29
C ARG A 310 -7.07 -1.70 8.91
N HIS A 311 -7.59 -2.26 7.85
CA HIS A 311 -7.68 -1.63 6.52
C HIS A 311 -9.00 -0.85 6.31
N ASN A 312 -9.90 -0.89 7.28
CA ASN A 312 -11.15 -0.15 7.27
C ASN A 312 -11.11 0.93 8.36
N TYR A 313 -11.50 2.16 8.04
CA TYR A 313 -11.48 3.29 8.97
C TYR A 313 -12.28 3.05 10.25
N THR A 314 -13.29 2.18 10.23
CA THR A 314 -14.11 1.82 11.41
C THR A 314 -13.31 1.13 12.51
N GLU A 315 -12.10 0.66 12.20
CA GLU A 315 -11.18 -0.03 13.12
C GLU A 315 -9.99 0.85 13.54
N TRP A 316 -9.99 2.14 13.19
CA TRP A 316 -8.90 3.06 13.54
C TRP A 316 -9.18 3.79 14.85
N ASP A 317 -9.07 3.09 15.97
CA ASP A 317 -9.39 3.61 17.30
C ASP A 317 -8.65 4.91 17.62
N GLN A 318 -7.37 5.05 17.21
CA GLN A 318 -6.56 6.25 17.43
C GLN A 318 -7.18 7.50 16.78
N VAL A 319 -7.86 7.33 15.65
CA VAL A 319 -8.54 8.42 14.94
C VAL A 319 -9.93 8.64 15.53
N LEU A 320 -10.71 7.57 15.64
CA LEU A 320 -12.12 7.64 16.09
C LEU A 320 -12.27 8.15 17.51
N MET A 321 -11.30 7.83 18.39
CA MET A 321 -11.29 8.25 19.81
C MET A 321 -10.50 9.55 20.06
N GLY A 322 -9.92 10.15 19.02
CA GLY A 322 -9.09 11.35 19.17
C GLY A 322 -7.80 11.11 19.98
N ALA A 323 -7.21 9.90 19.89
CA ALA A 323 -6.03 9.48 20.64
C ALA A 323 -4.76 9.54 19.76
N GLY A 324 -4.40 10.73 19.27
CA GLY A 324 -3.28 10.92 18.35
C GLY A 324 -1.89 10.85 19.00
N ALA A 325 -1.77 11.00 20.31
CA ALA A 325 -0.53 10.85 21.06
C ALA A 325 -0.80 10.50 22.54
N ALA A 326 0.18 9.88 23.20
CA ALA A 326 0.07 9.54 24.64
C ALA A 326 0.10 10.78 25.55
N HIS A 327 0.93 11.79 25.23
CA HIS A 327 0.96 13.03 25.98
C HIS A 327 -0.13 13.98 25.47
N PRO A 328 -1.00 14.56 26.33
CA PRO A 328 -2.12 15.40 25.89
C PRO A 328 -1.70 16.57 25.03
N ASP A 329 -0.61 17.26 25.38
CA ASP A 329 -0.12 18.42 24.61
C ASP A 329 0.53 18.06 23.28
N MET A 330 0.92 16.78 23.10
CA MET A 330 1.44 16.24 21.84
C MET A 330 0.33 15.67 20.95
N ASN A 331 -0.90 15.56 21.48
CA ASN A 331 -2.01 15.02 20.71
C ASN A 331 -2.49 16.08 19.70
N PRO A 332 -2.43 15.80 18.38
CA PRO A 332 -2.87 16.75 17.34
C PRO A 332 -4.29 17.29 17.55
N TYR A 333 -5.18 16.46 18.10
CA TYR A 333 -6.57 16.88 18.38
C TYR A 333 -6.68 17.95 19.46
N ASN A 334 -5.68 18.12 20.30
CA ASN A 334 -5.62 19.13 21.37
C ASN A 334 -4.80 20.37 20.99
N MET A 335 -4.05 20.32 19.90
CA MET A 335 -3.17 21.41 19.49
C MET A 335 -3.99 22.65 19.09
N PRO A 336 -3.69 23.86 19.62
CA PRO A 336 -4.41 25.09 19.25
C PRO A 336 -4.39 25.38 17.75
N ALA A 337 -3.30 25.06 17.06
CA ALA A 337 -3.19 25.25 15.61
C ALA A 337 -4.25 24.45 14.82
N ASN A 338 -4.72 23.34 15.38
CA ASN A 338 -5.73 22.45 14.77
C ASN A 338 -7.17 22.81 15.20
N ALA A 339 -7.38 23.93 15.89
CA ALA A 339 -8.71 24.27 16.42
C ALA A 339 -9.79 24.39 15.34
N GLU A 340 -9.41 24.83 14.14
CA GLU A 340 -10.30 24.99 12.98
C GLU A 340 -10.31 23.79 12.02
N CYS A 341 -9.54 22.73 12.31
CA CYS A 341 -9.53 21.51 11.51
C CYS A 341 -10.72 20.61 11.88
N ARG A 342 -11.11 19.75 10.93
CA ARG A 342 -12.17 18.76 11.12
C ARG A 342 -11.68 17.61 12.01
N ARG A 343 -12.18 17.52 13.24
CA ARG A 343 -11.69 16.59 14.28
C ARG A 343 -12.75 15.63 14.79
N THR A 344 -13.90 15.58 14.13
CA THR A 344 -15.02 14.72 14.53
C THR A 344 -15.15 13.57 13.56
N TYR A 345 -15.15 12.36 14.08
CA TYR A 345 -15.26 11.12 13.30
C TYR A 345 -16.40 10.25 13.84
N SER A 346 -17.04 9.49 12.96
CA SER A 346 -18.00 8.46 13.31
C SER A 346 -17.82 7.22 12.43
N LYS A 347 -18.30 6.07 12.89
CA LYS A 347 -18.16 4.81 12.13
C LYS A 347 -19.04 4.74 10.88
N ASP A 348 -19.95 5.66 10.71
CA ASP A 348 -20.91 5.76 9.59
C ASP A 348 -20.63 6.92 8.62
N MET A 349 -19.56 7.70 8.85
CA MET A 349 -19.26 8.91 8.07
C MET A 349 -18.98 8.61 6.58
N CYS A 350 -18.48 7.42 6.24
CA CYS A 350 -18.25 6.97 4.87
C CYS A 350 -19.12 5.72 4.56
N ALA A 351 -20.44 5.89 4.65
CA ALA A 351 -21.41 4.81 4.47
C ALA A 351 -21.32 4.15 3.09
N ARG A 352 -21.05 4.94 2.03
CA ARG A 352 -20.84 4.42 0.67
C ARG A 352 -19.65 3.48 0.60
N SER A 353 -18.53 3.84 1.24
CA SER A 353 -17.37 2.97 1.33
C SER A 353 -17.69 1.64 1.99
N LEU A 354 -18.44 1.67 3.09
CA LEU A 354 -18.84 0.44 3.79
C LEU A 354 -19.74 -0.45 2.93
N GLU A 355 -20.67 0.14 2.19
CA GLU A 355 -21.51 -0.59 1.25
C GLU A 355 -20.68 -1.29 0.17
N ILE A 356 -19.76 -0.59 -0.49
CA ILE A 356 -18.89 -1.13 -1.52
C ILE A 356 -18.02 -2.25 -0.94
N LEU A 357 -17.37 -2.02 0.18
CA LEU A 357 -16.46 -2.97 0.82
C LEU A 357 -17.17 -4.27 1.25
N ASN A 358 -18.38 -4.16 1.79
CA ASN A 358 -19.15 -5.31 2.25
C ASN A 358 -19.70 -6.18 1.10
N ARG A 359 -19.77 -5.63 -0.11
CA ARG A 359 -20.20 -6.34 -1.33
C ARG A 359 -19.05 -6.82 -2.20
N THR A 360 -17.80 -6.51 -1.84
CA THR A 360 -16.63 -6.89 -2.63
C THR A 360 -15.85 -8.01 -1.98
N VAL A 361 -15.54 -9.05 -2.77
CA VAL A 361 -14.72 -10.19 -2.35
C VAL A 361 -13.40 -10.17 -3.12
N MET A 362 -12.33 -10.42 -2.38
CA MET A 362 -10.97 -10.52 -2.86
C MET A 362 -10.55 -11.99 -2.93
N VAL A 363 -10.18 -12.45 -4.10
CA VAL A 363 -9.56 -13.77 -4.33
C VAL A 363 -8.08 -13.56 -4.60
N PRO A 364 -7.16 -14.06 -3.75
CA PRO A 364 -5.74 -13.79 -3.92
C PRO A 364 -5.17 -14.47 -5.18
N THR A 365 -4.27 -13.77 -5.86
CA THR A 365 -3.39 -14.32 -6.89
C THR A 365 -2.02 -14.60 -6.30
N HIS A 366 -1.24 -15.48 -6.92
CA HIS A 366 0.11 -15.75 -6.44
C HIS A 366 1.05 -16.14 -7.59
N PRO A 367 2.28 -15.58 -7.67
CA PRO A 367 3.19 -15.84 -8.79
C PRO A 367 3.70 -17.28 -8.88
N LEU A 368 3.46 -18.09 -7.85
CA LEU A 368 3.83 -19.51 -7.80
C LEU A 368 2.63 -20.45 -7.99
N HIS A 369 1.43 -19.95 -8.25
CA HIS A 369 0.30 -20.83 -8.61
C HIS A 369 0.62 -21.57 -9.89
N SER A 370 0.44 -22.90 -9.87
CA SER A 370 0.47 -23.75 -11.05
C SER A 370 -0.85 -23.62 -11.84
N GLU A 371 -0.87 -24.10 -13.07
CA GLU A 371 -2.12 -24.18 -13.86
C GLU A 371 -3.20 -24.98 -13.13
N ARG A 372 -2.82 -26.04 -12.40
CA ARG A 372 -3.76 -26.83 -11.59
C ARG A 372 -4.35 -25.99 -10.44
N ASP A 373 -3.54 -25.17 -9.75
CA ASP A 373 -4.04 -24.30 -8.69
C ASP A 373 -5.05 -23.29 -9.26
N ILE A 374 -4.77 -22.72 -10.43
CA ILE A 374 -5.70 -21.81 -11.13
C ILE A 374 -6.97 -22.54 -11.54
N ASP A 375 -6.89 -23.79 -12.06
CA ASP A 375 -8.04 -24.63 -12.38
C ASP A 375 -8.93 -24.88 -11.16
N ASP A 376 -8.34 -25.17 -10.02
CA ASP A 376 -9.06 -25.41 -8.77
C ASP A 376 -9.70 -24.11 -8.23
N ILE A 377 -9.00 -22.97 -8.32
CA ILE A 377 -9.54 -21.65 -7.98
C ILE A 377 -10.74 -21.31 -8.85
N VAL A 378 -10.65 -21.45 -10.17
CA VAL A 378 -11.76 -21.18 -11.11
C VAL A 378 -12.94 -22.10 -10.84
N HIS A 379 -12.69 -23.39 -10.59
CA HIS A 379 -13.75 -24.35 -10.22
C HIS A 379 -14.45 -23.90 -8.93
N ASN A 380 -13.71 -23.58 -7.88
CA ASN A 380 -14.26 -23.17 -6.60
C ASN A 380 -15.04 -21.85 -6.69
N ILE A 381 -14.58 -20.87 -7.46
CA ILE A 381 -15.32 -19.64 -7.77
C ILE A 381 -16.66 -20.01 -8.41
N GLY A 382 -16.67 -20.94 -9.38
CA GLY A 382 -17.88 -21.38 -10.06
C GLY A 382 -18.88 -22.07 -9.13
N VAL A 383 -18.40 -22.93 -8.22
CA VAL A 383 -19.26 -23.61 -7.22
C VAL A 383 -19.79 -22.58 -6.22
N ALA A 384 -18.91 -21.76 -5.63
CA ALA A 384 -19.29 -20.77 -4.63
C ALA A 384 -20.28 -19.73 -5.18
N ALA A 385 -20.13 -19.29 -6.43
CA ALA A 385 -21.08 -18.39 -7.08
C ALA A 385 -22.48 -19.03 -7.25
N ARG A 386 -22.54 -20.31 -7.64
CA ARG A 386 -23.82 -21.02 -7.74
C ARG A 386 -24.51 -21.19 -6.39
N VAL A 387 -23.76 -21.41 -5.32
CA VAL A 387 -24.32 -21.47 -3.96
C VAL A 387 -24.79 -20.09 -3.50
N ALA A 388 -23.97 -19.08 -3.63
CA ALA A 388 -24.23 -17.73 -3.10
C ALA A 388 -25.31 -16.96 -3.91
N LEU A 389 -25.41 -17.20 -5.21
CA LEU A 389 -26.22 -16.41 -6.14
C LEU A 389 -27.24 -17.25 -6.95
N GLY A 390 -26.90 -18.51 -7.22
CA GLY A 390 -27.69 -19.38 -8.11
C GLY A 390 -28.65 -20.33 -7.40
N GLY A 391 -28.71 -20.31 -6.04
CA GLY A 391 -29.60 -21.16 -5.25
C GLY A 391 -29.22 -22.65 -5.20
N MET A 392 -27.96 -23.00 -5.55
CA MET A 392 -27.44 -24.36 -5.35
C MET A 392 -27.38 -24.68 -3.85
N PRO A 393 -27.93 -25.84 -3.39
CA PRO A 393 -27.80 -26.25 -2.00
C PRO A 393 -26.31 -26.44 -1.60
N LEU A 394 -25.97 -25.99 -0.41
CA LEU A 394 -24.57 -26.14 0.10
C LEU A 394 -24.12 -27.62 0.16
N ALA A 395 -25.05 -28.53 0.42
CA ALA A 395 -24.77 -29.97 0.43
C ALA A 395 -24.35 -30.54 -0.94
N GLU A 396 -24.61 -29.83 -2.02
CA GLU A 396 -24.22 -30.20 -3.40
C GLU A 396 -22.92 -29.50 -3.84
N ALA A 397 -22.30 -28.69 -2.96
CA ALA A 397 -21.07 -27.94 -3.27
C ALA A 397 -19.85 -28.89 -3.30
N ASP A 398 -19.40 -29.23 -4.50
CA ASP A 398 -18.19 -30.00 -4.74
C ASP A 398 -16.97 -29.04 -4.84
N LEU A 399 -16.44 -28.65 -3.68
CA LEU A 399 -15.27 -27.78 -3.60
C LEU A 399 -13.97 -28.60 -3.65
N ARG A 400 -13.06 -28.16 -4.48
CA ARG A 400 -11.71 -28.75 -4.54
C ARG A 400 -10.86 -28.15 -3.42
N SER A 401 -9.95 -28.98 -2.85
CA SER A 401 -8.94 -28.46 -1.94
C SER A 401 -7.96 -27.60 -2.73
N ALA A 402 -8.23 -26.33 -2.87
CA ALA A 402 -7.22 -25.37 -3.30
C ALA A 402 -6.10 -25.43 -2.26
N SER A 403 -4.92 -25.87 -2.65
CA SER A 403 -3.76 -25.77 -1.77
C SER A 403 -3.51 -24.28 -1.55
N PRO A 404 -3.69 -23.74 -0.32
CA PRO A 404 -3.11 -22.45 -0.06
C PRO A 404 -1.62 -22.64 -0.34
N VAL A 405 -1.03 -21.76 -1.14
CA VAL A 405 0.43 -21.66 -1.16
C VAL A 405 0.80 -21.32 0.27
N ASP A 406 1.23 -22.35 1.03
CA ASP A 406 1.62 -22.17 2.43
C ASP A 406 2.87 -21.29 2.42
N PRO A 407 2.77 -20.04 2.84
CA PRO A 407 3.92 -19.14 2.86
C PRO A 407 5.02 -19.62 3.82
N GLN A 408 4.75 -20.66 4.62
CA GLN A 408 5.70 -21.27 5.55
C GLN A 408 6.36 -22.54 4.98
N LYS A 409 5.87 -23.11 3.88
CA LYS A 409 6.48 -24.26 3.20
C LYS A 409 7.53 -23.82 2.16
N PHE A 410 8.48 -23.01 2.56
CA PHE A 410 9.78 -23.02 1.90
C PHE A 410 10.66 -24.03 2.64
N ASP A 411 10.83 -25.18 2.03
CA ASP A 411 11.85 -26.16 2.43
C ASP A 411 13.22 -25.51 2.17
N LEU A 412 13.66 -24.69 3.13
CA LEU A 412 15.05 -24.30 3.22
C LEU A 412 15.82 -25.59 3.62
N LYS A 413 16.11 -26.44 2.65
CA LYS A 413 17.22 -27.38 2.80
C LYS A 413 18.49 -26.54 2.87
N VAL A 414 18.77 -26.03 4.04
CA VAL A 414 20.11 -25.58 4.41
C VAL A 414 20.88 -26.88 4.63
N ASP A 415 21.57 -27.34 3.60
CA ASP A 415 22.59 -28.38 3.77
C ASP A 415 23.59 -27.81 4.78
N ALA A 416 23.67 -28.46 5.95
CA ALA A 416 24.52 -28.09 7.07
C ALA A 416 26.01 -28.30 6.72
#